data_7a6ac926cfff1a505be207e3a8fcdd6f
#
_entry.id   7a6ac926cfff1a505be207e3a8fcdd6f
#
_cell.length_a   1.000
_cell.length_b   1.000
_cell.length_c   1.000
_cell.angle_alpha   90.00
_cell.angle_beta   90.00
_cell.angle_gamma   90.00
#
_symmetry.space_group_name_H-M   'P 1'
#
loop_
_entity.id
_entity.type
_entity.pdbx_description
1 polymer ?
#
loop_
_entity_poly.entity_id
_entity_poly.type
_entity_poly.pdbx_seq_one_letter_code
_entity_poly.pdbx_strand_id
1 'polypeptide(L)'
;MQVLALAVVVVAVSACAKSNESSASSAQPAASAAASVAAVSQNGVESNAGGKVYQTNCSSCHQATGAGVEGSFPPLAANAVVTGDPKTLIHIVKYGLSGKITVAGQTYNGVMPNWGQSMSNADIAAALTYIRSSWGNKASAISEAEVTAVSQ
;
A
#
# COMPACT_ATOMS: atom_id res chain seq x y z
N MET A 1 -33.45 17.29 -39.81
CA MET A 1 -34.91 17.00 -39.71
C MET A 1 -35.08 15.79 -38.78
N GLN A 2 -35.97 15.91 -37.85
CA GLN A 2 -36.50 14.99 -36.79
C GLN A 2 -35.73 15.04 -35.50
N VAL A 3 -36.12 15.71 -34.52
CA VAL A 3 -37.21 16.12 -33.63
C VAL A 3 -37.85 14.96 -32.81
N LEU A 4 -37.87 15.19 -31.50
CA LEU A 4 -38.67 14.60 -30.41
C LEU A 4 -38.26 13.18 -29.91
N ALA A 5 -38.29 12.86 -28.62
CA ALA A 5 -39.18 13.36 -27.57
C ALA A 5 -38.56 13.17 -26.18
N LEU A 6 -38.92 14.05 -25.26
CA LEU A 6 -38.85 13.97 -23.82
C LEU A 6 -39.64 12.79 -23.26
N ALA A 7 -39.14 12.17 -22.17
CA ALA A 7 -39.97 11.58 -21.16
C ALA A 7 -39.38 11.84 -19.78
N VAL A 8 -40.00 12.80 -19.09
CA VAL A 8 -39.86 13.06 -17.66
C VAL A 8 -40.76 12.05 -16.93
N VAL A 9 -40.18 11.31 -16.00
CA VAL A 9 -40.96 10.61 -14.98
C VAL A 9 -40.50 11.07 -13.61
N VAL A 10 -41.32 11.90 -13.01
CA VAL A 10 -41.28 12.27 -11.61
C VAL A 10 -42.14 11.26 -10.86
N VAL A 11 -41.59 10.59 -9.85
CA VAL A 11 -42.38 9.93 -8.83
C VAL A 11 -41.87 10.39 -7.47
N ALA A 12 -42.68 11.15 -6.83
CA ALA A 12 -42.55 11.56 -5.43
C ALA A 12 -43.34 10.59 -4.53
N VAL A 13 -43.14 10.78 -3.19
CA VAL A 13 -43.97 10.31 -2.08
C VAL A 13 -43.49 9.02 -1.43
N SER A 14 -43.25 8.85 -0.14
CA SER A 14 -43.82 9.48 1.04
C SER A 14 -42.99 9.15 2.28
N ALA A 15 -43.02 10.06 3.22
CA ALA A 15 -42.57 9.92 4.58
C ALA A 15 -43.46 8.96 5.37
N CYS A 16 -42.90 8.24 6.35
CA CYS A 16 -43.58 7.91 7.60
C CYS A 16 -42.57 7.75 8.74
N ALA A 17 -42.63 8.70 9.65
CA ALA A 17 -42.02 8.63 10.96
C ALA A 17 -42.85 7.67 11.85
N LYS A 18 -42.17 6.90 12.70
CA LYS A 18 -42.74 6.55 14.00
C LYS A 18 -41.62 6.23 15.01
N SER A 19 -41.58 7.09 16.01
CA SER A 19 -40.92 6.92 17.28
C SER A 19 -41.48 5.71 18.03
N ASN A 20 -40.65 4.98 18.76
CA ASN A 20 -41.07 4.40 20.02
C ASN A 20 -39.86 4.26 20.96
N GLU A 21 -39.93 5.08 22.03
CA GLU A 21 -39.16 4.89 23.24
C GLU A 21 -39.75 3.72 24.04
N SER A 22 -38.95 2.91 24.67
CA SER A 22 -39.09 2.53 26.06
C SER A 22 -37.99 1.65 26.57
N SER A 23 -37.23 2.18 27.45
CA SER A 23 -36.71 1.75 28.76
C SER A 23 -36.55 0.28 29.12
N ALA A 24 -35.40 0.11 29.73
CA ALA A 24 -35.06 -0.59 30.97
C ALA A 24 -34.13 -1.79 30.84
N SER A 25 -32.89 -1.53 31.29
CA SER A 25 -32.19 -2.16 32.44
C SER A 25 -32.00 -3.68 32.44
N SER A 26 -30.77 -4.14 32.34
CA SER A 26 -29.99 -4.69 33.44
C SER A 26 -28.78 -5.48 32.96
N ALA A 27 -27.72 -5.22 33.70
CA ALA A 27 -26.60 -6.12 34.04
C ALA A 27 -25.67 -6.69 32.93
N GLN A 28 -24.48 -6.15 32.99
CA GLN A 28 -23.21 -6.75 32.59
C GLN A 28 -22.95 -8.07 33.33
N PRO A 29 -22.17 -9.01 32.73
CA PRO A 29 -20.75 -8.90 33.04
C PRO A 29 -19.81 -9.01 31.82
N ALA A 30 -18.67 -8.44 32.09
CA ALA A 30 -17.50 -8.24 31.29
C ALA A 30 -16.82 -9.51 30.75
N ALA A 31 -16.01 -9.20 29.77
CA ALA A 31 -14.73 -9.80 29.42
C ALA A 31 -14.70 -10.72 28.18
N SER A 32 -13.79 -10.32 27.31
CA SER A 32 -13.15 -11.12 26.28
C SER A 32 -13.72 -11.07 24.87
N ALA A 33 -13.62 -9.92 24.23
CA ALA A 33 -13.62 -9.84 22.75
C ALA A 33 -12.93 -8.55 22.24
N ALA A 34 -11.75 -8.24 22.76
CA ALA A 34 -11.01 -7.03 22.36
C ALA A 34 -9.73 -7.31 21.53
N ALA A 35 -9.58 -8.51 20.96
CA ALA A 35 -8.34 -8.89 20.27
C ALA A 35 -8.48 -9.15 18.73
N SER A 36 -9.65 -9.05 18.14
CA SER A 36 -9.84 -9.46 16.74
C SER A 36 -10.16 -8.34 15.75
N VAL A 37 -10.38 -7.11 16.17
CA VAL A 37 -10.77 -6.02 15.24
C VAL A 37 -9.62 -5.06 14.89
N ALA A 38 -8.46 -5.20 15.52
CA ALA A 38 -7.31 -4.34 15.24
C ALA A 38 -6.48 -4.73 14.00
N ALA A 39 -6.58 -5.98 13.54
CA ALA A 39 -5.72 -6.48 12.44
C ALA A 39 -6.23 -6.14 11.04
N VAL A 40 -7.52 -5.86 10.87
CA VAL A 40 -8.11 -5.62 9.53
C VAL A 40 -8.02 -4.15 9.13
N SER A 41 -7.91 -3.23 10.08
CA SER A 41 -7.87 -1.79 9.80
C SER A 41 -6.46 -1.26 9.49
N GLN A 42 -5.42 -1.95 9.89
CA GLN A 42 -4.05 -1.48 9.70
C GLN A 42 -3.55 -1.66 8.27
N ASN A 43 -3.89 -2.77 7.60
CA ASN A 43 -3.44 -3.01 6.22
C ASN A 43 -3.97 -1.99 5.20
N GLY A 44 -5.16 -1.44 5.40
CA GLY A 44 -5.75 -0.42 4.51
C GLY A 44 -5.14 0.97 4.71
N VAL A 45 -4.78 1.31 5.95
CA VAL A 45 -4.15 2.59 6.28
C VAL A 45 -2.68 2.59 5.92
N GLU A 46 -1.98 1.47 6.15
CA GLU A 46 -0.57 1.30 5.78
C GLU A 46 -0.38 1.30 4.27
N SER A 47 -1.26 0.68 3.48
CA SER A 47 -1.17 0.72 2.02
C SER A 47 -1.40 2.13 1.45
N ASN A 48 -2.29 2.93 2.06
CA ASN A 48 -2.50 4.34 1.68
C ASN A 48 -1.31 5.22 2.07
N ALA A 49 -0.76 5.05 3.27
CA ALA A 49 0.43 5.75 3.72
C ALA A 49 1.65 5.36 2.86
N GLY A 50 1.86 4.07 2.64
CA GLY A 50 2.92 3.54 1.80
C GLY A 50 2.83 4.02 0.35
N GLY A 51 1.63 4.12 -0.20
CA GLY A 51 1.40 4.67 -1.53
C GLY A 51 1.84 6.13 -1.65
N LYS A 52 1.58 6.96 -0.62
CA LYS A 52 2.06 8.35 -0.57
C LYS A 52 3.58 8.43 -0.49
N VAL A 53 4.18 7.64 0.38
CA VAL A 53 5.65 7.56 0.51
C VAL A 53 6.27 7.13 -0.82
N TYR A 54 5.72 6.12 -1.47
CA TYR A 54 6.15 5.67 -2.79
C TYR A 54 6.08 6.78 -3.84
N GLN A 55 4.95 7.46 -3.95
CA GLN A 55 4.76 8.55 -4.91
C GLN A 55 5.78 9.67 -4.71
N THR A 56 6.08 10.01 -3.47
CA THR A 56 6.98 11.10 -3.14
C THR A 56 8.46 10.76 -3.41
N ASN A 57 8.88 9.53 -3.08
CA ASN A 57 10.32 9.20 -3.02
C ASN A 57 10.78 8.23 -4.12
N CYS A 58 9.89 7.41 -4.66
CA CYS A 58 10.26 6.27 -5.50
C CYS A 58 9.76 6.39 -6.94
N SER A 59 8.58 7.01 -7.13
CA SER A 59 7.89 7.01 -8.42
C SER A 59 8.61 7.78 -9.52
N SER A 60 9.47 8.74 -9.18
CA SER A 60 10.27 9.49 -10.15
C SER A 60 11.21 8.59 -10.98
N CYS A 61 11.71 7.53 -10.37
CA CYS A 61 12.57 6.53 -11.02
C CYS A 61 11.78 5.28 -11.42
N HIS A 62 11.02 4.71 -10.50
CA HIS A 62 10.32 3.45 -10.72
C HIS A 62 8.95 3.58 -11.38
N GLN A 63 8.53 4.79 -11.70
CA GLN A 63 7.23 5.18 -12.27
C GLN A 63 6.04 4.88 -11.34
N ALA A 64 4.94 5.60 -11.50
CA ALA A 64 3.73 5.41 -10.69
C ALA A 64 3.13 3.99 -10.80
N THR A 65 3.38 3.32 -11.92
CA THR A 65 2.94 1.95 -12.20
C THR A 65 3.92 0.87 -11.75
N GLY A 66 5.07 1.24 -11.19
CA GLY A 66 6.12 0.29 -10.84
C GLY A 66 6.82 -0.37 -12.04
N ALA A 67 6.59 0.13 -13.25
CA ALA A 67 7.17 -0.45 -14.47
C ALA A 67 8.65 -0.10 -14.66
N GLY A 68 9.14 0.92 -13.96
CA GLY A 68 10.49 1.42 -14.15
C GLY A 68 10.71 2.09 -15.51
N VAL A 69 11.97 2.21 -15.90
CA VAL A 69 12.40 2.72 -17.22
C VAL A 69 13.46 1.77 -17.76
N GLU A 70 13.19 1.17 -18.89
CA GLU A 70 14.07 0.17 -19.51
C GLU A 70 15.52 0.67 -19.64
N GLY A 71 16.46 -0.14 -19.22
CA GLY A 71 17.89 0.18 -19.23
C GLY A 71 18.36 1.18 -18.16
N SER A 72 17.42 1.91 -17.52
CA SER A 72 17.76 2.94 -16.52
C SER A 72 17.30 2.58 -15.11
N PHE A 73 16.02 2.29 -14.93
CA PHE A 73 15.43 2.00 -13.62
C PHE A 73 14.64 0.70 -13.67
N PRO A 74 14.98 -0.30 -12.84
CA PRO A 74 14.33 -1.61 -12.91
C PRO A 74 12.85 -1.56 -12.52
N PRO A 75 12.02 -2.45 -13.09
CA PRO A 75 10.64 -2.59 -12.69
C PRO A 75 10.55 -3.14 -11.27
N LEU A 76 9.53 -2.68 -10.53
CA LEU A 76 9.12 -3.23 -9.24
C LEU A 76 7.92 -4.18 -9.39
N ALA A 77 7.13 -3.99 -10.45
CA ALA A 77 6.08 -4.92 -10.84
C ALA A 77 6.68 -6.25 -11.30
N ALA A 78 6.08 -7.36 -10.88
CA ALA A 78 6.51 -8.73 -11.23
C ALA A 78 8.02 -8.99 -10.98
N ASN A 79 8.60 -8.35 -9.98
CA ASN A 79 10.02 -8.44 -9.67
C ASN A 79 10.25 -9.47 -8.54
N ALA A 80 11.08 -10.47 -8.82
CA ALA A 80 11.38 -11.55 -7.88
C ALA A 80 12.09 -11.06 -6.60
N VAL A 81 12.89 -9.99 -6.67
CA VAL A 81 13.51 -9.39 -5.48
C VAL A 81 12.45 -8.72 -4.60
N VAL A 82 11.47 -8.05 -5.22
CA VAL A 82 10.37 -7.39 -4.51
C VAL A 82 9.49 -8.40 -3.78
N THR A 83 9.17 -9.51 -4.42
CA THR A 83 8.28 -10.54 -3.86
C THR A 83 9.01 -11.62 -3.07
N GLY A 84 10.34 -11.62 -3.11
CA GLY A 84 11.19 -12.58 -2.44
C GLY A 84 11.48 -12.24 -0.98
N ASP A 85 12.71 -12.54 -0.55
CA ASP A 85 13.16 -12.32 0.83
C ASP A 85 13.07 -10.84 1.25
N PRO A 86 12.29 -10.52 2.29
CA PRO A 86 12.12 -9.15 2.76
C PRO A 86 13.43 -8.51 3.22
N LYS A 87 14.36 -9.26 3.79
CA LYS A 87 15.65 -8.71 4.27
C LYS A 87 16.49 -8.16 3.13
N THR A 88 16.54 -8.86 2.02
CA THR A 88 17.24 -8.41 0.81
C THR A 88 16.64 -7.11 0.29
N LEU A 89 15.31 -7.03 0.19
CA LEU A 89 14.61 -5.83 -0.26
C LEU A 89 14.80 -4.64 0.69
N ILE A 90 14.70 -4.88 2.00
CA ILE A 90 14.94 -3.87 3.03
C ILE A 90 16.37 -3.34 2.96
N HIS A 91 17.34 -4.24 2.83
CA HIS A 91 18.75 -3.86 2.73
C HIS A 91 19.00 -2.93 1.53
N ILE A 92 18.46 -3.29 0.35
CA ILE A 92 18.57 -2.46 -0.86
C ILE A 92 18.02 -1.06 -0.61
N VAL A 93 16.85 -0.93 -0.01
CA VAL A 93 16.23 0.37 0.22
C VAL A 93 16.94 1.16 1.32
N LYS A 94 17.32 0.50 2.41
CA LYS A 94 18.02 1.19 3.52
C LYS A 94 19.39 1.70 3.14
N TYR A 95 20.17 0.87 2.42
CA TYR A 95 21.60 1.15 2.21
C TYR A 95 21.94 1.50 0.76
N GLY A 96 20.93 1.45 -0.10
CA GLY A 96 21.11 1.71 -1.52
C GLY A 96 21.65 0.49 -2.29
N LEU A 97 21.72 0.67 -3.59
CA LEU A 97 22.27 -0.34 -4.51
C LEU A 97 23.00 0.36 -5.64
N SER A 98 24.19 -0.11 -5.95
CA SER A 98 24.98 0.40 -7.06
C SER A 98 25.58 -0.76 -7.88
N GLY A 99 25.84 -0.46 -9.15
CA GLY A 99 26.44 -1.44 -10.06
C GLY A 99 25.43 -2.16 -10.93
N LYS A 100 25.94 -3.13 -11.66
CA LYS A 100 25.17 -3.88 -12.66
C LYS A 100 24.29 -4.94 -12.01
N ILE A 101 23.01 -4.90 -12.32
CA ILE A 101 22.02 -5.91 -11.92
C ILE A 101 21.24 -6.41 -13.12
N THR A 102 20.65 -7.60 -13.02
CA THR A 102 19.73 -8.13 -14.05
C THR A 102 18.36 -8.37 -13.42
N VAL A 103 17.33 -7.78 -14.00
CA VAL A 103 15.93 -7.95 -13.59
C VAL A 103 15.11 -8.35 -14.81
N ALA A 104 14.37 -9.44 -14.74
CA ALA A 104 13.56 -9.97 -15.85
C ALA A 104 14.33 -10.11 -17.18
N GLY A 105 15.61 -10.51 -17.12
CA GLY A 105 16.47 -10.67 -18.29
C GLY A 105 17.09 -9.36 -18.81
N GLN A 106 16.70 -8.20 -18.28
CA GLN A 106 17.23 -6.89 -18.68
C GLN A 106 18.29 -6.42 -17.70
N THR A 107 19.37 -5.82 -18.24
CA THR A 107 20.49 -5.30 -17.44
C THR A 107 20.25 -3.82 -17.11
N TYR A 108 20.47 -3.47 -15.85
CA TYR A 108 20.43 -2.11 -15.32
C TYR A 108 21.78 -1.81 -14.66
N ASN A 109 22.28 -0.59 -14.82
CA ASN A 109 23.56 -0.17 -14.25
C ASN A 109 23.42 1.26 -13.70
N GLY A 110 22.63 1.39 -12.65
CA GLY A 110 22.32 2.65 -12.01
C GLY A 110 22.75 2.68 -10.55
N VAL A 111 22.37 3.76 -9.88
CA VAL A 111 22.53 3.94 -8.45
C VAL A 111 21.16 4.16 -7.83
N MET A 112 20.76 3.31 -6.91
CA MET A 112 19.62 3.54 -6.04
C MET A 112 20.13 4.21 -4.74
N PRO A 113 19.57 5.35 -4.36
CA PRO A 113 20.00 6.06 -3.15
C PRO A 113 19.80 5.24 -1.87
N ASN A 114 20.58 5.57 -0.85
CA ASN A 114 20.41 5.12 0.51
C ASN A 114 19.27 5.91 1.19
N TRP A 115 18.10 5.30 1.31
CA TRP A 115 16.93 5.93 1.91
C TRP A 115 16.90 5.85 3.44
N GLY A 116 17.69 4.96 4.05
CA GLY A 116 17.78 4.82 5.51
C GLY A 116 18.34 6.05 6.22
N GLN A 117 18.98 6.98 5.48
CA GLN A 117 19.47 8.24 6.03
C GLN A 117 18.44 9.37 6.01
N SER A 118 17.39 9.25 5.19
CA SER A 118 16.41 10.32 4.95
C SER A 118 14.97 9.92 5.26
N MET A 119 14.70 8.64 5.45
CA MET A 119 13.37 8.11 5.75
C MET A 119 13.37 7.37 7.08
N SER A 120 12.26 7.43 7.81
CA SER A 120 12.06 6.61 9.00
C SER A 120 11.89 5.12 8.64
N ASN A 121 12.20 4.22 9.57
CA ASN A 121 11.95 2.78 9.38
C ASN A 121 10.47 2.48 9.15
N ALA A 122 9.57 3.26 9.77
CA ALA A 122 8.13 3.15 9.54
C ALA A 122 7.73 3.52 8.10
N ASP A 123 8.27 4.61 7.54
CA ASP A 123 8.01 5.01 6.15
C ASP A 123 8.57 4.00 5.16
N ILE A 124 9.75 3.46 5.42
CA ILE A 124 10.34 2.39 4.60
C ILE A 124 9.45 1.16 4.63
N ALA A 125 9.01 0.73 5.82
CA ALA A 125 8.11 -0.42 5.97
C ALA A 125 6.79 -0.22 5.21
N ALA A 126 6.18 0.96 5.33
CA ALA A 126 4.95 1.31 4.64
C ALA A 126 5.13 1.30 3.12
N ALA A 127 6.19 1.93 2.60
CA ALA A 127 6.49 1.94 1.17
C ALA A 127 6.73 0.53 0.62
N LEU A 128 7.51 -0.30 1.33
CA LEU A 128 7.80 -1.67 0.92
C LEU A 128 6.55 -2.56 0.97
N THR A 129 5.69 -2.40 1.97
CA THR A 129 4.39 -3.08 2.04
C THR A 129 3.52 -2.72 0.84
N TYR A 130 3.43 -1.43 0.49
CA TYR A 130 2.73 -0.97 -0.70
C TYR A 130 3.29 -1.60 -1.98
N ILE A 131 4.60 -1.57 -2.20
CA ILE A 131 5.27 -2.12 -3.37
C ILE A 131 5.01 -3.63 -3.49
N ARG A 132 5.08 -4.37 -2.39
CA ARG A 132 4.88 -5.83 -2.33
C ARG A 132 3.44 -6.27 -2.59
N SER A 133 2.47 -5.37 -2.49
CA SER A 133 1.04 -5.63 -2.75
C SER A 133 0.49 -4.93 -3.99
N SER A 134 1.29 -4.12 -4.69
CA SER A 134 0.88 -3.33 -5.86
C SER A 134 1.24 -4.02 -7.18
N TRP A 135 0.61 -3.59 -8.25
CA TRP A 135 0.90 -3.96 -9.65
C TRP A 135 0.97 -5.46 -9.91
N GLY A 136 0.12 -6.22 -9.21
CA GLY A 136 0.06 -7.68 -9.32
C GLY A 136 1.05 -8.43 -8.42
N ASN A 137 1.90 -7.76 -7.67
CA ASN A 137 2.71 -8.36 -6.61
C ASN A 137 1.80 -8.89 -5.50
N LYS A 138 2.12 -10.07 -4.98
CA LYS A 138 1.36 -10.75 -3.92
C LYS A 138 2.33 -11.30 -2.87
N ALA A 139 2.93 -10.41 -2.09
CA ALA A 139 3.84 -10.79 -1.03
C ALA A 139 3.42 -10.18 0.31
N SER A 140 3.92 -10.74 1.41
CA SER A 140 3.58 -10.28 2.76
C SER A 140 4.01 -8.85 3.01
N ALA A 141 3.28 -8.15 3.88
CA ALA A 141 3.68 -6.86 4.41
C ALA A 141 5.04 -6.92 5.11
N ILE A 142 5.69 -5.79 5.21
CA ILE A 142 6.94 -5.60 5.95
C ILE A 142 6.65 -4.70 7.15
N SER A 143 7.02 -5.14 8.33
CA SER A 143 6.87 -4.39 9.57
C SER A 143 8.07 -3.46 9.81
N GLU A 144 7.85 -2.39 10.58
CA GLU A 144 8.94 -1.51 11.04
C GLU A 144 10.02 -2.28 11.83
N ALA A 145 9.62 -3.29 12.61
CA ALA A 145 10.56 -4.14 13.35
C ALA A 145 11.51 -4.91 12.41
N GLU A 146 11.01 -5.43 11.28
CA GLU A 146 11.85 -6.07 10.26
C GLU A 146 12.82 -5.07 9.63
N VAL A 147 12.36 -3.85 9.31
CA VAL A 147 13.23 -2.80 8.79
C VAL A 147 14.31 -2.42 9.80
N THR A 148 13.95 -2.32 11.07
CA THR A 148 14.88 -2.00 12.16
C THR A 148 15.95 -3.09 12.34
N ALA A 149 15.55 -4.36 12.21
CA ALA A 149 16.43 -5.51 12.41
C ALA A 149 17.49 -5.69 11.30
N VAL A 150 17.29 -5.10 10.11
CA VAL A 150 18.28 -5.19 9.02
C VAL A 150 19.37 -4.15 9.26
N SER A 151 20.60 -4.63 9.49
CA SER A 151 21.84 -3.85 9.58
C SER A 151 22.67 -3.98 8.31
N GLN A 152 23.66 -3.09 8.16
CA GLN A 152 24.63 -3.12 7.05
C GLN A 152 25.57 -4.29 7.17
#